data_6e065056233adb1b5c639c20c68e0c42
#
_entry.id   6e065056233adb1b5c639c20c68e0c42
#
_cell.length_a   1.000
_cell.length_b   1.000
_cell.length_c   1.000
_cell.angle_alpha   90.00
_cell.angle_beta   90.00
_cell.angle_gamma   90.00
#
_symmetry.space_group_name_H-M   'P 1'
#
loop_
_entity.id
_entity.type
_entity.pdbx_description
1 polymer ?
#
loop_
_entity_poly.entity_id
_entity_poly.type
_entity_poly.pdbx_seq_one_letter_code
_entity_poly.pdbx_strand_id
1 'polypeptide(L)'
;MSTILITGASSGLGAEMARQFAALGHDLALCARRTDNLEALRAEIAASHPAVRVEVRALDVNDHDAVFRVFGEFRDLFGSLDRVVVNAGLGKGQPLGTGRFDANRDTAQTNFIGALAQTEAAAEAFRAQGSGHLVMISSISAMRGMPGNITTYAASKAAVAHLAEGFRADVMGTPITVTVLYPGYIVSEMSATSKATPMVASTERGVRSMVAAIEKEKASARVPGWPWEPIGFALKHLPLPIARRLMG
;
A
#
# COMPACT_ATOMS: atom_id res chain seq x y z
N MET A 1 0.51 17.70 -12.55
CA MET A 1 -0.49 17.69 -11.47
C MET A 1 -1.40 16.52 -11.74
N SER A 2 -1.58 15.62 -10.79
CA SER A 2 -2.35 14.38 -10.97
C SER A 2 -3.31 14.21 -9.79
N THR A 3 -4.43 13.53 -9.98
CA THR A 3 -5.32 13.10 -8.90
C THR A 3 -4.88 11.74 -8.37
N ILE A 4 -4.53 11.67 -7.08
CA ILE A 4 -4.03 10.46 -6.44
C ILE A 4 -5.02 9.98 -5.37
N LEU A 5 -5.58 8.78 -5.56
CA LEU A 5 -6.37 8.11 -4.55
C LEU A 5 -5.47 7.27 -3.64
N ILE A 6 -5.58 7.43 -2.32
CA ILE A 6 -4.81 6.66 -1.33
C ILE A 6 -5.75 6.02 -0.33
N THR A 7 -5.75 4.69 -0.26
CA THR A 7 -6.50 3.95 0.74
C THR A 7 -5.69 3.75 2.03
N GLY A 8 -6.37 3.66 3.18
CA GLY A 8 -5.68 3.58 4.46
C GLY A 8 -4.89 4.84 4.81
N ALA A 9 -5.36 6.01 4.36
CA ALA A 9 -4.65 7.28 4.49
C ALA A 9 -4.75 7.92 5.89
N SER A 10 -5.48 7.32 6.83
CA SER A 10 -5.70 7.91 8.16
C SER A 10 -4.50 7.86 9.11
N SER A 11 -3.42 7.15 8.75
CA SER A 11 -2.19 7.06 9.57
C SER A 11 -1.03 6.43 8.80
N GLY A 12 0.14 6.39 9.45
CA GLY A 12 1.33 5.66 8.99
C GLY A 12 1.77 6.01 7.58
N LEU A 13 2.04 4.99 6.76
CA LEU A 13 2.56 5.19 5.40
C LEU A 13 1.58 5.95 4.51
N GLY A 14 0.27 5.67 4.63
CA GLY A 14 -0.77 6.32 3.82
C GLY A 14 -0.87 7.83 4.08
N ALA A 15 -0.90 8.24 5.34
CA ALA A 15 -0.94 9.65 5.73
C ALA A 15 0.34 10.39 5.30
N GLU A 16 1.49 9.76 5.47
CA GLU A 16 2.76 10.36 5.08
C GLU A 16 2.91 10.44 3.55
N MET A 17 2.43 9.45 2.79
CA MET A 17 2.35 9.55 1.32
C MET A 17 1.47 10.73 0.90
N ALA A 18 0.32 10.93 1.57
CA ALA A 18 -0.56 12.07 1.28
C ALA A 18 0.16 13.41 1.47
N ARG A 19 0.91 13.60 2.56
CA ARG A 19 1.71 14.82 2.81
C ARG A 19 2.75 15.05 1.70
N GLN A 20 3.49 14.01 1.34
CA GLN A 20 4.56 14.13 0.36
C GLN A 20 4.03 14.35 -1.06
N PHE A 21 2.91 13.73 -1.43
CA PHE A 21 2.26 14.01 -2.72
C PHE A 21 1.65 15.42 -2.76
N ALA A 22 1.08 15.90 -1.66
CA ALA A 22 0.63 17.29 -1.56
C ALA A 22 1.79 18.28 -1.76
N ALA A 23 2.95 18.01 -1.16
CA ALA A 23 4.16 18.83 -1.34
C ALA A 23 4.67 18.84 -2.80
N LEU A 24 4.33 17.81 -3.60
CA LEU A 24 4.59 17.75 -5.04
C LEU A 24 3.48 18.41 -5.88
N GLY A 25 2.42 18.91 -5.27
CA GLY A 25 1.31 19.61 -5.93
C GLY A 25 0.26 18.69 -6.55
N HIS A 26 0.14 17.44 -6.08
CA HIS A 26 -0.90 16.51 -6.52
C HIS A 26 -2.19 16.68 -5.72
N ASP A 27 -3.34 16.57 -6.38
CA ASP A 27 -4.64 16.52 -5.74
C ASP A 27 -4.88 15.13 -5.12
N LEU A 28 -5.58 15.09 -3.99
CA LEU A 28 -5.68 13.91 -3.15
C LEU A 28 -7.11 13.48 -2.89
N ALA A 29 -7.40 12.21 -3.19
CA ALA A 29 -8.59 11.47 -2.81
C ALA A 29 -8.22 10.50 -1.69
N LEU A 30 -8.55 10.80 -0.44
CA LEU A 30 -8.11 10.02 0.72
C LEU A 30 -9.26 9.24 1.33
N CYS A 31 -9.05 7.95 1.59
CA CYS A 31 -10.06 7.15 2.25
C CYS A 31 -9.49 6.20 3.32
N ALA A 32 -10.27 6.03 4.38
CA ALA A 32 -10.01 5.12 5.48
C ALA A 32 -11.26 5.00 6.38
N ARG A 33 -11.22 4.11 7.38
CA ARG A 33 -12.30 3.96 8.37
C ARG A 33 -12.36 5.10 9.38
N ARG A 34 -11.19 5.69 9.75
CA ARG A 34 -11.08 6.75 10.75
C ARG A 34 -11.19 8.11 10.06
N THR A 35 -12.42 8.61 9.95
CA THR A 35 -12.72 9.87 9.27
C THR A 35 -12.13 11.09 9.96
N ASP A 36 -12.15 11.13 11.30
CA ASP A 36 -11.60 12.25 12.07
C ASP A 36 -10.11 12.47 11.77
N ASN A 37 -9.35 11.38 11.62
CA ASN A 37 -7.94 11.46 11.25
C ASN A 37 -7.75 11.94 9.79
N LEU A 38 -8.66 11.57 8.88
CA LEU A 38 -8.62 12.06 7.49
C LEU A 38 -8.93 13.55 7.42
N GLU A 39 -9.91 14.04 8.19
CA GLU A 39 -10.26 15.45 8.24
C GLU A 39 -9.14 16.29 8.86
N ALA A 40 -8.48 15.79 9.91
CA ALA A 40 -7.30 16.43 10.50
C ALA A 40 -6.16 16.52 9.47
N LEU A 41 -5.90 15.44 8.72
CA LEU A 41 -4.88 15.42 7.67
C LEU A 41 -5.24 16.37 6.51
N ARG A 42 -6.52 16.42 6.12
CA ARG A 42 -7.00 17.36 5.11
C ARG A 42 -6.76 18.82 5.54
N ALA A 43 -7.10 19.16 6.78
CA ALA A 43 -6.88 20.50 7.32
C ALA A 43 -5.39 20.87 7.40
N GLU A 44 -4.53 19.93 7.80
CA GLU A 44 -3.08 20.09 7.83
C GLU A 44 -2.52 20.38 6.43
N ILE A 45 -2.93 19.58 5.43
CA ILE A 45 -2.47 19.76 4.04
C ILE A 45 -3.00 21.07 3.46
N ALA A 46 -4.26 21.40 3.68
CA ALA A 46 -4.84 22.67 3.20
C ALA A 46 -4.12 23.90 3.76
N ALA A 47 -3.66 23.84 5.01
CA ALA A 47 -2.89 24.92 5.63
C ALA A 47 -1.48 25.06 5.03
N SER A 48 -0.81 23.96 4.69
CA SER A 48 0.57 23.97 4.18
C SER A 48 0.65 24.03 2.65
N HIS A 49 -0.37 23.55 1.94
CA HIS A 49 -0.43 23.46 0.49
C HIS A 49 -1.82 23.89 -0.04
N PRO A 50 -2.18 25.19 0.08
CA PRO A 50 -3.55 25.68 -0.19
C PRO A 50 -4.00 25.54 -1.66
N ALA A 51 -3.09 25.29 -2.59
CA ALA A 51 -3.40 25.04 -4.01
C ALA A 51 -3.77 23.56 -4.28
N VAL A 52 -3.56 22.64 -3.33
CA VAL A 52 -3.86 21.23 -3.48
C VAL A 52 -5.28 20.95 -3.02
N ARG A 53 -6.07 20.32 -3.87
CA ARG A 53 -7.39 19.86 -3.51
C ARG A 53 -7.31 18.53 -2.76
N VAL A 54 -7.94 18.45 -1.59
CA VAL A 54 -7.99 17.21 -0.77
C VAL A 54 -9.43 16.88 -0.44
N GLU A 55 -9.88 15.70 -0.87
CA GLU A 55 -11.20 15.17 -0.57
C GLU A 55 -11.09 13.89 0.23
N VAL A 56 -12.00 13.68 1.17
CA VAL A 56 -11.94 12.51 2.08
C VAL A 56 -13.24 11.73 2.07
N ARG A 57 -13.17 10.40 2.22
CA ARG A 57 -14.33 9.51 2.35
C ARG A 57 -14.07 8.42 3.38
N ALA A 58 -15.11 8.05 4.12
CA ALA A 58 -15.10 6.84 4.93
C ALA A 58 -15.05 5.62 4.02
N LEU A 59 -14.15 4.68 4.29
CA LEU A 59 -14.08 3.41 3.57
C LEU A 59 -13.49 2.30 4.46
N ASP A 60 -14.24 1.21 4.62
CA ASP A 60 -13.69 -0.09 4.99
C ASP A 60 -13.48 -0.89 3.70
N VAL A 61 -12.25 -1.27 3.40
CA VAL A 61 -11.91 -2.03 2.19
C VAL A 61 -12.44 -3.47 2.21
N ASN A 62 -13.02 -3.92 3.32
CA ASN A 62 -13.75 -5.17 3.43
C ASN A 62 -15.24 -5.05 3.02
N ASP A 63 -15.77 -3.84 2.91
CA ASP A 63 -17.04 -3.55 2.26
C ASP A 63 -16.76 -3.31 0.77
N HIS A 64 -16.87 -4.38 -0.02
CA HIS A 64 -16.46 -4.36 -1.42
C HIS A 64 -17.36 -3.44 -2.25
N ASP A 65 -18.66 -3.41 -1.98
CA ASP A 65 -19.60 -2.51 -2.68
C ASP A 65 -19.25 -1.04 -2.39
N ALA A 66 -18.87 -0.74 -1.14
CA ALA A 66 -18.39 0.60 -0.79
C ALA A 66 -17.09 0.96 -1.51
N VAL A 67 -16.21 0.00 -1.79
CA VAL A 67 -14.98 0.26 -2.56
C VAL A 67 -15.32 0.81 -3.94
N PHE A 68 -16.16 0.09 -4.71
CA PHE A 68 -16.56 0.54 -6.05
C PHE A 68 -17.29 1.88 -6.02
N ARG A 69 -18.21 2.07 -5.07
CA ARG A 69 -18.94 3.33 -4.90
C ARG A 69 -18.02 4.50 -4.59
N VAL A 70 -17.11 4.38 -3.62
CA VAL A 70 -16.20 5.46 -3.20
C VAL A 70 -15.20 5.81 -4.29
N PHE A 71 -14.68 4.83 -5.03
CA PHE A 71 -13.79 5.07 -6.17
C PHE A 71 -14.53 5.79 -7.29
N GLY A 72 -15.79 5.42 -7.56
CA GLY A 72 -16.68 6.13 -8.50
C GLY A 72 -16.93 7.57 -8.08
N GLU A 73 -17.29 7.82 -6.80
CA GLU A 73 -17.50 9.17 -6.25
C GLU A 73 -16.26 10.05 -6.43
N PHE A 74 -15.07 9.53 -6.14
CA PHE A 74 -13.83 10.31 -6.34
C PHE A 74 -13.53 10.58 -7.81
N ARG A 75 -13.71 9.58 -8.70
CA ARG A 75 -13.55 9.78 -10.14
C ARG A 75 -14.49 10.89 -10.63
N ASP A 76 -15.75 10.85 -10.24
CA ASP A 76 -16.75 11.84 -10.68
C ASP A 76 -16.45 13.24 -10.11
N LEU A 77 -15.91 13.30 -8.88
CA LEU A 77 -15.58 14.55 -8.20
C LEU A 77 -14.33 15.25 -8.79
N PHE A 78 -13.32 14.46 -9.21
CA PHE A 78 -12.08 14.99 -9.77
C PHE A 78 -12.04 14.96 -11.30
N GLY A 79 -12.96 14.23 -11.95
CA GLY A 79 -13.02 14.02 -13.39
C GLY A 79 -12.18 12.82 -13.86
N SER A 80 -11.10 12.49 -13.15
CA SER A 80 -10.26 11.30 -13.39
C SER A 80 -9.55 10.88 -12.12
N LEU A 81 -9.07 9.63 -12.10
CA LEU A 81 -8.11 9.11 -11.12
C LEU A 81 -6.83 8.76 -11.87
N ASP A 82 -5.80 9.59 -11.74
CA ASP A 82 -4.55 9.35 -12.47
C ASP A 82 -3.71 8.27 -11.79
N ARG A 83 -3.81 8.18 -10.45
CA ARG A 83 -3.09 7.18 -9.67
C ARG A 83 -3.93 6.65 -8.52
N VAL A 84 -3.89 5.35 -8.31
CA VAL A 84 -4.53 4.69 -7.17
C VAL A 84 -3.47 3.93 -6.36
N VAL A 85 -3.35 4.28 -5.07
CA VAL A 85 -2.42 3.63 -4.14
C VAL A 85 -3.21 2.70 -3.21
N VAL A 86 -3.15 1.41 -3.49
CA VAL A 86 -3.74 0.33 -2.67
C VAL A 86 -2.82 0.08 -1.49
N ASN A 87 -3.06 0.81 -0.38
CA ASN A 87 -2.20 0.83 0.79
C ASN A 87 -2.87 0.24 2.04
N ALA A 88 -4.19 0.26 2.15
CA ALA A 88 -4.90 -0.29 3.30
C ALA A 88 -4.47 -1.73 3.63
N GLY A 89 -4.18 -2.00 4.91
CA GLY A 89 -3.73 -3.33 5.34
C GLY A 89 -3.73 -3.51 6.85
N LEU A 90 -3.65 -4.77 7.27
CA LEU A 90 -3.59 -5.22 8.66
C LEU A 90 -2.35 -6.09 8.92
N GLY A 91 -1.86 -6.03 10.18
CA GLY A 91 -0.77 -6.87 10.68
C GLY A 91 -1.16 -7.67 11.93
N LYS A 92 -2.35 -8.29 11.95
CA LYS A 92 -2.90 -8.99 13.13
C LYS A 92 -2.63 -10.49 13.17
N GLY A 93 -1.83 -11.04 12.27
CA GLY A 93 -1.57 -12.48 12.19
C GLY A 93 -1.15 -13.13 13.51
N GLN A 94 -1.44 -14.41 13.64
CA GLN A 94 -1.06 -15.26 14.76
C GLN A 94 -0.43 -16.56 14.25
N PRO A 95 0.38 -17.26 15.04
CA PRO A 95 0.95 -18.53 14.63
C PRO A 95 -0.15 -19.51 14.22
N LEU A 96 0.09 -20.27 13.14
CA LEU A 96 -0.86 -21.27 12.68
C LEU A 96 -1.06 -22.37 13.72
N GLY A 97 -2.31 -22.84 13.86
CA GLY A 97 -2.65 -23.92 14.79
C GLY A 97 -2.79 -23.49 16.27
N THR A 98 -2.81 -22.19 16.57
CA THR A 98 -2.93 -21.67 17.96
C THR A 98 -4.35 -21.24 18.34
N GLY A 99 -5.36 -21.63 17.57
CA GLY A 99 -6.76 -21.32 17.84
C GLY A 99 -7.19 -19.87 17.48
N ARG A 100 -6.34 -19.12 16.81
CA ARG A 100 -6.60 -17.71 16.42
C ARG A 100 -6.79 -17.56 14.90
N PHE A 101 -7.63 -18.42 14.33
CA PHE A 101 -8.01 -18.35 12.91
C PHE A 101 -8.64 -17.00 12.55
N ASP A 102 -9.42 -16.40 13.47
CA ASP A 102 -10.03 -15.09 13.32
C ASP A 102 -9.02 -14.01 12.89
N ALA A 103 -7.89 -13.89 13.61
CA ALA A 103 -6.87 -12.89 13.33
C ALA A 103 -6.18 -13.13 11.97
N ASN A 104 -5.93 -14.39 11.62
CA ASN A 104 -5.35 -14.77 10.34
C ASN A 104 -6.32 -14.52 9.18
N ARG A 105 -7.61 -14.88 9.35
CA ARG A 105 -8.66 -14.61 8.38
C ARG A 105 -8.80 -13.10 8.13
N ASP A 106 -8.88 -12.29 9.19
CA ASP A 106 -9.04 -10.84 9.06
C ASP A 106 -7.85 -10.21 8.34
N THR A 107 -6.64 -10.71 8.59
CA THR A 107 -5.44 -10.29 7.87
C THR A 107 -5.51 -10.64 6.39
N ALA A 108 -5.89 -11.88 6.03
CA ALA A 108 -6.03 -12.31 4.65
C ALA A 108 -7.14 -11.54 3.93
N GLN A 109 -8.29 -11.38 4.59
CA GLN A 109 -9.46 -10.66 4.06
C GLN A 109 -9.10 -9.22 3.71
N THR A 110 -8.51 -8.47 4.64
CA THR A 110 -8.17 -7.06 4.40
C THR A 110 -7.02 -6.91 3.40
N ASN A 111 -5.94 -7.69 3.59
CA ASN A 111 -4.71 -7.49 2.81
C ASN A 111 -4.79 -8.04 1.39
N PHE A 112 -5.61 -9.06 1.13
CA PHE A 112 -5.70 -9.65 -0.19
C PHE A 112 -7.07 -9.45 -0.83
N ILE A 113 -8.18 -9.88 -0.19
CA ILE A 113 -9.50 -9.72 -0.81
C ILE A 113 -9.89 -8.24 -0.91
N GLY A 114 -9.66 -7.46 0.17
CA GLY A 114 -9.85 -6.00 0.11
C GLY A 114 -8.94 -5.31 -0.90
N ALA A 115 -7.69 -5.77 -1.08
CA ALA A 115 -6.80 -5.25 -2.11
C ALA A 115 -7.26 -5.63 -3.53
N LEU A 116 -7.81 -6.84 -3.71
CA LEU A 116 -8.41 -7.28 -4.98
C LEU A 116 -9.58 -6.37 -5.38
N ALA A 117 -10.53 -6.10 -4.47
CA ALA A 117 -11.66 -5.22 -4.75
C ALA A 117 -11.20 -3.80 -5.16
N GLN A 118 -10.18 -3.26 -4.48
CA GLN A 118 -9.60 -1.96 -4.83
C GLN A 118 -8.90 -1.99 -6.19
N THR A 119 -8.23 -3.09 -6.53
CA THR A 119 -7.57 -3.28 -7.81
C THR A 119 -8.59 -3.35 -8.95
N GLU A 120 -9.70 -4.08 -8.76
CA GLU A 120 -10.79 -4.17 -9.73
C GLU A 120 -11.41 -2.79 -9.98
N ALA A 121 -11.78 -2.05 -8.91
CA ALA A 121 -12.35 -0.72 -9.03
C ALA A 121 -11.40 0.27 -9.74
N ALA A 122 -10.09 0.20 -9.45
CA ALA A 122 -9.09 1.01 -10.13
C ALA A 122 -8.93 0.60 -11.60
N ALA A 123 -8.89 -0.71 -11.89
CA ALA A 123 -8.75 -1.24 -13.25
C ALA A 123 -9.95 -0.86 -14.13
N GLU A 124 -11.18 -0.92 -13.61
CA GLU A 124 -12.38 -0.43 -14.30
C GLU A 124 -12.26 1.05 -14.67
N ALA A 125 -11.87 1.90 -13.71
CA ALA A 125 -11.67 3.33 -13.95
C ALA A 125 -10.58 3.57 -15.02
N PHE A 126 -9.43 2.92 -14.88
CA PHE A 126 -8.30 3.10 -15.81
C PHE A 126 -8.59 2.59 -17.22
N ARG A 127 -9.31 1.45 -17.36
CA ARG A 127 -9.73 0.96 -18.67
C ARG A 127 -10.75 1.90 -19.33
N ALA A 128 -11.68 2.47 -18.55
CA ALA A 128 -12.67 3.42 -19.04
C ALA A 128 -12.03 4.75 -19.51
N GLN A 129 -11.01 5.24 -18.79
CA GLN A 129 -10.31 6.49 -19.14
C GLN A 129 -9.11 6.29 -20.09
N GLY A 130 -8.71 5.04 -20.36
CA GLY A 130 -7.62 4.67 -21.26
C GLY A 130 -6.21 4.89 -20.71
N SER A 131 -6.06 5.28 -19.46
CA SER A 131 -4.77 5.52 -18.78
C SER A 131 -4.90 5.42 -17.27
N GLY A 132 -3.78 5.25 -16.56
CA GLY A 132 -3.76 5.26 -15.10
C GLY A 132 -2.53 4.57 -14.52
N HIS A 133 -2.29 4.80 -13.24
CA HIS A 133 -1.17 4.19 -12.52
C HIS A 133 -1.65 3.49 -11.25
N LEU A 134 -1.65 2.15 -11.24
CA LEU A 134 -1.91 1.34 -10.06
C LEU A 134 -0.64 1.18 -9.24
N VAL A 135 -0.71 1.49 -7.95
CA VAL A 135 0.38 1.28 -6.99
C VAL A 135 -0.09 0.33 -5.90
N MET A 136 0.58 -0.81 -5.79
CA MET A 136 0.27 -1.84 -4.80
C MET A 136 1.33 -1.88 -3.70
N ILE A 137 0.90 -1.69 -2.44
CA ILE A 137 1.81 -1.75 -1.29
C ILE A 137 1.88 -3.18 -0.75
N SER A 138 2.92 -3.90 -1.18
CA SER A 138 3.30 -5.21 -0.66
C SER A 138 4.17 -5.08 0.60
N SER A 139 5.20 -5.89 0.77
CA SER A 139 6.16 -5.86 1.88
C SER A 139 7.41 -6.65 1.52
N ILE A 140 8.53 -6.35 2.16
CA ILE A 140 9.72 -7.19 2.09
C ILE A 140 9.45 -8.65 2.56
N SER A 141 8.48 -8.84 3.45
CA SER A 141 8.04 -10.16 3.90
C SER A 141 7.39 -11.01 2.79
N ALA A 142 6.98 -10.40 1.67
CA ALA A 142 6.47 -11.10 0.49
C ALA A 142 7.57 -11.89 -0.26
N MET A 143 8.85 -11.58 -0.01
CA MET A 143 9.96 -12.26 -0.68
C MET A 143 10.07 -13.72 -0.28
N ARG A 144 9.53 -14.10 0.88
CA ARG A 144 9.59 -15.47 1.40
C ARG A 144 8.48 -15.73 2.41
N GLY A 145 8.12 -17.03 2.62
CA GLY A 145 7.29 -17.43 3.76
C GLY A 145 7.99 -17.08 5.08
N MET A 146 7.29 -16.34 5.94
CA MET A 146 7.78 -15.89 7.23
C MET A 146 7.15 -16.71 8.36
N PRO A 147 7.86 -17.05 9.46
CA PRO A 147 7.31 -17.84 10.55
C PRO A 147 6.47 -17.02 11.54
N GLY A 148 5.71 -17.71 12.37
CA GLY A 148 5.04 -17.15 13.54
C GLY A 148 3.88 -16.22 13.19
N ASN A 149 3.79 -15.09 13.86
CA ASN A 149 2.68 -14.13 13.72
C ASN A 149 2.55 -13.50 12.34
N ILE A 150 3.61 -13.51 11.54
CA ILE A 150 3.64 -12.87 10.23
C ILE A 150 3.46 -13.85 9.06
N THR A 151 3.19 -15.13 9.32
CA THR A 151 3.01 -16.14 8.26
C THR A 151 1.88 -15.74 7.29
N THR A 152 0.69 -15.48 7.81
CA THR A 152 -0.46 -15.08 6.98
C THR A 152 -0.26 -13.70 6.35
N TYR A 153 0.35 -12.77 7.09
CA TYR A 153 0.69 -11.45 6.56
C TYR A 153 1.63 -11.58 5.36
N ALA A 154 2.73 -12.33 5.48
CA ALA A 154 3.69 -12.53 4.40
C ALA A 154 3.02 -13.19 3.17
N ALA A 155 2.19 -14.20 3.38
CA ALA A 155 1.42 -14.85 2.31
C ALA A 155 0.47 -13.87 1.61
N SER A 156 -0.27 -13.04 2.37
CA SER A 156 -1.18 -12.03 1.80
C SER A 156 -0.43 -10.96 0.98
N LYS A 157 0.75 -10.53 1.45
CA LYS A 157 1.56 -9.55 0.72
C LYS A 157 2.26 -10.16 -0.51
N ALA A 158 2.56 -11.45 -0.51
CA ALA A 158 3.00 -12.17 -1.71
C ALA A 158 1.86 -12.25 -2.74
N ALA A 159 0.64 -12.58 -2.31
CA ALA A 159 -0.54 -12.59 -3.18
C ALA A 159 -0.79 -11.23 -3.84
N VAL A 160 -0.71 -10.12 -3.08
CA VAL A 160 -0.79 -8.75 -3.62
C VAL A 160 0.28 -8.46 -4.67
N ALA A 161 1.51 -8.93 -4.46
CA ALA A 161 2.59 -8.73 -5.43
C ALA A 161 2.34 -9.48 -6.74
N HIS A 162 1.85 -10.71 -6.67
CA HIS A 162 1.49 -11.49 -7.88
C HIS A 162 0.26 -10.94 -8.59
N LEU A 163 -0.74 -10.44 -7.84
CA LEU A 163 -1.89 -9.74 -8.43
C LEU A 163 -1.44 -8.53 -9.24
N ALA A 164 -0.52 -7.71 -8.69
CA ALA A 164 0.05 -6.57 -9.40
C ALA A 164 0.83 -6.98 -10.65
N GLU A 165 1.60 -8.06 -10.58
CA GLU A 165 2.37 -8.59 -11.72
C GLU A 165 1.44 -9.11 -12.83
N GLY A 166 0.39 -9.85 -12.46
CA GLY A 166 -0.62 -10.34 -13.40
C GLY A 166 -1.31 -9.19 -14.13
N PHE A 167 -1.83 -8.22 -13.38
CA PHE A 167 -2.48 -7.05 -13.99
C PHE A 167 -1.51 -6.23 -14.86
N ARG A 168 -0.25 -6.11 -14.48
CA ARG A 168 0.77 -5.46 -15.32
C ARG A 168 0.95 -6.19 -16.64
N ALA A 169 0.95 -7.53 -16.63
CA ALA A 169 1.04 -8.32 -17.88
C ALA A 169 -0.17 -8.09 -18.77
N ASP A 170 -1.38 -7.99 -18.19
CA ASP A 170 -2.63 -7.75 -18.94
C ASP A 170 -2.67 -6.38 -19.63
N VAL A 171 -2.04 -5.37 -19.03
CA VAL A 171 -2.07 -3.99 -19.55
C VAL A 171 -0.80 -3.60 -20.32
N MET A 172 0.10 -4.54 -20.60
CA MET A 172 1.31 -4.27 -21.38
C MET A 172 0.96 -3.69 -22.75
N GLY A 173 1.68 -2.61 -23.12
CA GLY A 173 1.43 -1.92 -24.40
C GLY A 173 0.27 -0.91 -24.35
N THR A 174 -0.36 -0.70 -23.19
CA THR A 174 -1.35 0.36 -22.97
C THR A 174 -0.76 1.49 -22.12
N PRO A 175 -1.39 2.68 -22.02
CA PRO A 175 -0.98 3.75 -21.13
C PRO A 175 -1.30 3.49 -19.64
N ILE A 176 -1.62 2.26 -19.25
CA ILE A 176 -1.85 1.89 -17.85
C ILE A 176 -0.56 1.29 -17.29
N THR A 177 -0.08 1.84 -16.17
CA THR A 177 1.14 1.38 -15.51
C THR A 177 0.83 0.75 -14.15
N VAL A 178 1.70 -0.17 -13.70
CA VAL A 178 1.53 -0.87 -12.42
C VAL A 178 2.86 -0.92 -11.68
N THR A 179 2.88 -0.34 -10.48
CA THR A 179 4.01 -0.38 -9.55
C THR A 179 3.68 -1.28 -8.37
N VAL A 180 4.59 -2.17 -8.00
CA VAL A 180 4.54 -2.87 -6.71
C VAL A 180 5.70 -2.44 -5.83
N LEU A 181 5.40 -1.98 -4.61
CA LEU A 181 6.41 -1.62 -3.62
C LEU A 181 6.53 -2.68 -2.55
N TYR A 182 7.77 -2.94 -2.14
CA TYR A 182 8.12 -3.84 -1.05
C TYR A 182 8.79 -3.04 0.06
N PRO A 183 8.00 -2.33 0.91
CA PRO A 183 8.57 -1.64 2.06
C PRO A 183 9.30 -2.63 2.98
N GLY A 184 10.50 -2.23 3.42
CA GLY A 184 11.17 -2.87 4.53
C GLY A 184 10.57 -2.43 5.87
N TYR A 185 11.36 -2.49 6.96
CA TYR A 185 10.90 -2.01 8.25
C TYR A 185 10.90 -0.47 8.28
N ILE A 186 9.70 0.10 8.29
CA ILE A 186 9.45 1.54 8.41
C ILE A 186 8.58 1.74 9.66
N VAL A 187 8.92 2.72 10.48
CA VAL A 187 8.11 3.06 11.66
C VAL A 187 6.69 3.42 11.23
N SER A 188 5.72 2.75 11.85
CA SER A 188 4.29 2.99 11.62
C SER A 188 3.49 2.52 12.84
N GLU A 189 2.22 2.86 12.95
CA GLU A 189 1.33 2.31 14.00
C GLU A 189 1.34 0.76 13.99
N MET A 190 1.44 0.13 12.81
CA MET A 190 1.49 -1.32 12.64
C MET A 190 2.79 -1.92 13.20
N SER A 191 3.89 -1.19 13.18
CA SER A 191 5.21 -1.62 13.66
C SER A 191 5.56 -1.15 15.07
N ALA A 192 4.70 -0.37 15.73
CA ALA A 192 4.97 0.23 17.04
C ALA A 192 5.26 -0.79 18.15
N THR A 193 4.82 -2.04 18.00
CA THR A 193 5.09 -3.16 18.92
C THR A 193 6.35 -3.95 18.57
N SER A 194 7.00 -3.67 17.46
CA SER A 194 8.22 -4.36 17.05
C SER A 194 9.41 -3.78 17.81
N LYS A 195 10.25 -4.67 18.38
CA LYS A 195 11.50 -4.26 19.03
C LYS A 195 12.34 -3.45 18.04
N ALA A 196 12.98 -2.38 18.53
CA ALA A 196 13.87 -1.55 17.73
C ALA A 196 14.94 -2.41 17.04
N THR A 197 14.86 -2.55 15.73
CA THR A 197 15.89 -3.19 14.93
C THR A 197 16.76 -2.12 14.27
N PRO A 198 18.07 -2.33 14.13
CA PRO A 198 18.98 -1.27 13.60
C PRO A 198 18.71 -0.86 12.16
N MET A 199 17.79 -1.55 11.46
CA MET A 199 17.45 -1.29 10.05
C MET A 199 16.09 -0.62 9.83
N VAL A 200 15.47 -0.08 10.90
CA VAL A 200 14.17 0.59 10.80
C VAL A 200 14.37 2.01 10.28
N ALA A 201 13.73 2.35 9.17
CA ALA A 201 13.69 3.71 8.66
C ALA A 201 12.59 4.53 9.37
N SER A 202 12.80 5.85 9.54
CA SER A 202 11.71 6.75 9.92
C SER A 202 10.61 6.72 8.87
N THR A 203 9.37 7.02 9.28
CA THR A 203 8.21 7.07 8.36
C THR A 203 8.50 8.00 7.19
N GLU A 204 8.96 9.21 7.46
CA GLU A 204 9.27 10.22 6.45
C GLU A 204 10.31 9.72 5.43
N ARG A 205 11.45 9.18 5.90
CA ARG A 205 12.52 8.68 5.01
C ARG A 205 12.06 7.48 4.19
N GLY A 206 11.34 6.54 4.82
CA GLY A 206 10.82 5.37 4.14
C GLY A 206 9.83 5.74 3.05
N VAL A 207 8.87 6.61 3.37
CA VAL A 207 7.84 7.07 2.43
C VAL A 207 8.44 7.95 1.33
N ARG A 208 9.46 8.76 1.60
CA ARG A 208 10.19 9.50 0.55
C ARG A 208 10.75 8.56 -0.52
N SER A 209 11.27 7.40 -0.10
CA SER A 209 11.74 6.38 -1.05
C SER A 209 10.60 5.73 -1.83
N MET A 210 9.41 5.55 -1.17
CA MET A 210 8.21 5.04 -1.83
C MET A 210 7.71 6.03 -2.90
N VAL A 211 7.51 7.29 -2.53
CA VAL A 211 7.05 8.35 -3.44
C VAL A 211 8.01 8.50 -4.62
N ALA A 212 9.33 8.52 -4.38
CA ALA A 212 10.32 8.61 -5.45
C ALA A 212 10.28 7.40 -6.43
N ALA A 213 9.92 6.22 -5.95
CA ALA A 213 9.74 5.04 -6.81
C ALA A 213 8.42 5.11 -7.59
N ILE A 214 7.35 5.62 -6.97
CA ILE A 214 6.03 5.82 -7.56
C ILE A 214 6.11 6.88 -8.66
N GLU A 215 6.72 8.03 -8.39
CA GLU A 215 6.87 9.11 -9.39
C GLU A 215 7.66 8.66 -10.64
N LYS A 216 8.58 7.71 -10.48
CA LYS A 216 9.33 7.11 -11.59
C LYS A 216 8.61 5.93 -12.24
N GLU A 217 7.39 5.62 -11.82
CA GLU A 217 6.57 4.50 -12.30
C GLU A 217 7.35 3.18 -12.38
N LYS A 218 8.22 2.92 -11.39
CA LYS A 218 9.00 1.68 -11.38
C LYS A 218 8.08 0.47 -11.31
N ALA A 219 8.28 -0.50 -12.17
CA ALA A 219 7.51 -1.75 -12.16
C ALA A 219 7.54 -2.43 -10.78
N SER A 220 8.71 -2.39 -10.09
CA SER A 220 8.84 -2.84 -8.70
C SER A 220 9.99 -2.13 -8.01
N ALA A 221 9.89 -1.98 -6.66
CA ALA A 221 10.99 -1.44 -5.85
C ALA A 221 10.93 -1.95 -4.41
N ARG A 222 12.07 -2.30 -3.84
CA ARG A 222 12.26 -2.49 -2.41
C ARG A 222 12.66 -1.15 -1.81
N VAL A 223 11.95 -0.71 -0.78
CA VAL A 223 12.07 0.68 -0.29
C VAL A 223 12.23 0.75 1.24
N PRO A 224 13.19 1.54 1.75
CA PRO A 224 14.28 2.18 1.00
C PRO A 224 15.21 1.14 0.35
N GLY A 225 15.88 1.49 -0.78
CA GLY A 225 16.70 0.52 -1.52
C GLY A 225 17.79 -0.13 -0.65
N TRP A 226 18.55 0.68 0.09
CA TRP A 226 19.48 0.16 1.08
C TRP A 226 18.85 0.15 2.48
N PRO A 227 18.90 -0.94 3.24
CA PRO A 227 19.57 -2.23 2.92
C PRO A 227 18.64 -3.27 2.24
N TRP A 228 17.40 -2.90 1.86
CA TRP A 228 16.35 -3.86 1.52
C TRP A 228 16.48 -4.50 0.13
N GLU A 229 17.21 -3.89 -0.81
CA GLU A 229 17.49 -4.53 -2.10
C GLU A 229 18.33 -5.82 -1.92
N PRO A 230 19.53 -5.79 -1.29
CA PRO A 230 20.30 -7.01 -1.08
C PRO A 230 19.62 -7.99 -0.12
N ILE A 231 18.94 -7.51 0.94
CA ILE A 231 18.22 -8.39 1.87
C ILE A 231 17.07 -9.11 1.15
N GLY A 232 16.27 -8.40 0.38
CA GLY A 232 15.15 -9.01 -0.36
C GLY A 232 15.61 -10.02 -1.40
N PHE A 233 16.73 -9.75 -2.07
CA PHE A 233 17.36 -10.72 -2.98
C PHE A 233 17.79 -11.99 -2.21
N ALA A 234 18.50 -11.80 -1.10
CA ALA A 234 18.95 -12.92 -0.26
C ALA A 234 17.76 -13.74 0.28
N LEU A 235 16.72 -13.09 0.81
CA LEU A 235 15.51 -13.77 1.30
C LEU A 235 14.87 -14.63 0.22
N LYS A 236 14.81 -14.14 -1.02
CA LYS A 236 14.19 -14.87 -2.13
C LYS A 236 14.95 -16.13 -2.52
N HIS A 237 16.28 -16.12 -2.46
CA HIS A 237 17.14 -17.17 -3.03
C HIS A 237 17.80 -18.11 -2.01
N LEU A 238 17.95 -17.70 -0.75
CA LEU A 238 18.56 -18.54 0.28
C LEU A 238 17.71 -19.77 0.61
N PRO A 239 18.32 -20.92 0.92
CA PRO A 239 17.61 -22.08 1.48
C PRO A 239 16.85 -21.73 2.75
N LEU A 240 15.67 -22.36 2.98
CA LEU A 240 14.80 -22.03 4.11
C LEU A 240 15.48 -22.08 5.49
N PRO A 241 16.35 -23.07 5.81
CA PRO A 241 17.03 -23.11 7.11
C PRO A 241 17.93 -21.89 7.36
N ILE A 242 18.60 -21.39 6.31
CA ILE A 242 19.46 -20.18 6.40
C ILE A 242 18.59 -18.92 6.52
N ALA A 243 17.58 -18.79 5.67
CA ALA A 243 16.67 -17.66 5.70
C ALA A 243 15.98 -17.54 7.08
N ARG A 244 15.56 -18.69 7.70
CA ARG A 244 14.96 -18.71 9.03
C ARG A 244 15.88 -18.11 10.10
N ARG A 245 17.19 -18.39 10.06
CA ARG A 245 18.15 -17.82 11.01
C ARG A 245 18.32 -16.31 10.88
N LEU A 246 18.12 -15.79 9.69
CA LEU A 246 18.20 -14.32 9.42
C LEU A 246 16.91 -13.58 9.80
N MET A 247 15.78 -14.31 9.90
CA MET A 247 14.46 -13.75 10.21
C MET A 247 14.07 -13.88 11.70
N GLY A 248 14.76 -14.67 12.47
CA GLY A 248 14.55 -14.94 13.90
C GLY A 248 15.57 -14.27 14.74
#